data_75d7e05a1377582aff82652bf621b71d
#
_entry.id   75d7e05a1377582aff82652bf621b71d
#
_cell.length_a   1.000
_cell.length_b   1.000
_cell.length_c   1.000
_cell.angle_alpha   90.00
_cell.angle_beta   90.00
_cell.angle_gamma   90.00
#
_symmetry.space_group_name_H-M   'P 1'
#
loop_
_entity.id
_entity.type
_entity.pdbx_description
1 polymer ?
#
loop_
_entity_poly.entity_id
_entity_poly.type
_entity_poly.pdbx_seq_one_letter_code
_entity_poly.pdbx_strand_id
1 'polypeptide(L)'
;MNPRAKPGTNGDNPPPARMVLSLLRFASLLFFLLLLQVRPAGADWNPLVERLAADGFDRRTVEALFTRQEARFEPDAMAGKIRSLIQSLTPVPDSLAAKLKDAVQEKYLTSWMVARARSYLRENMSLLEEIQARYGVPKEIVVSILLIETHLGENTGNRIAFNRLASMALYPDLEAIRPYLGASLITPDNLEYARRRCREKADWAYSELKALLRLAARDSLDPMSIRGSIYGAIGLSQFMPSNIFAYGVDADEDGRIDLFAKPDALHSIANYLHKHGWKREVDIRNQERIIFAYNHSTVYANTVLAIAEKLRGRR
;
A
#
# COMPACT_ATOMS: atom_id res chain seq x y z
N MET A 1 88.49 -35.00 -34.44
CA MET A 1 87.88 -35.73 -35.59
C MET A 1 86.43 -36.05 -35.22
N ASN A 2 85.55 -35.55 -35.97
CA ASN A 2 84.11 -35.79 -36.04
C ASN A 2 83.75 -37.23 -36.35
N PRO A 3 82.53 -37.83 -36.24
CA PRO A 3 81.21 -37.25 -36.04
C PRO A 3 80.14 -38.15 -35.30
N ARG A 4 79.03 -37.48 -34.95
CA ARG A 4 77.61 -37.85 -35.09
C ARG A 4 76.99 -39.17 -34.59
N ALA A 5 75.97 -39.07 -33.77
CA ALA A 5 74.59 -39.53 -34.08
C ALA A 5 73.57 -39.07 -33.03
N LYS A 6 72.42 -38.61 -33.53
CA LYS A 6 71.22 -38.28 -32.76
C LYS A 6 70.37 -39.52 -32.51
N PRO A 7 69.56 -39.58 -31.49
CA PRO A 7 68.31 -40.34 -31.46
C PRO A 7 67.03 -39.48 -31.32
N GLY A 8 65.97 -40.08 -31.82
CA GLY A 8 64.70 -39.50 -32.13
C GLY A 8 63.80 -39.14 -30.91
N THR A 9 62.96 -38.19 -31.20
CA THR A 9 61.89 -37.67 -30.34
C THR A 9 60.60 -38.45 -30.53
N ASN A 10 60.06 -39.03 -29.46
CA ASN A 10 58.66 -39.49 -29.43
C ASN A 10 57.74 -38.27 -29.22
N GLY A 11 56.86 -38.13 -30.19
CA GLY A 11 55.85 -37.05 -30.14
C GLY A 11 54.61 -37.47 -29.33
N ASP A 12 54.37 -36.78 -28.25
CA ASP A 12 53.05 -36.79 -27.61
C ASP A 12 52.17 -35.67 -28.24
N ASN A 13 51.20 -36.10 -29.07
CA ASN A 13 50.22 -35.20 -29.63
C ASN A 13 49.15 -34.86 -28.55
N PRO A 14 48.87 -33.61 -28.28
CA PRO A 14 47.72 -33.22 -27.39
C PRO A 14 46.40 -33.48 -28.13
N PRO A 15 45.31 -33.81 -27.39
CA PRO A 15 44.02 -34.06 -28.03
C PRO A 15 43.47 -32.78 -28.68
N PRO A 16 42.65 -32.90 -29.74
CA PRO A 16 42.22 -31.75 -30.52
C PRO A 16 41.33 -30.80 -29.72
N ALA A 17 41.68 -29.54 -29.70
CA ALA A 17 41.04 -28.42 -28.97
C ALA A 17 39.51 -28.28 -29.20
N ARG A 18 38.98 -28.97 -30.22
CA ARG A 18 37.52 -28.97 -30.51
C ARG A 18 36.69 -29.78 -29.52
N MET A 19 37.26 -30.80 -28.86
CA MET A 19 36.51 -31.65 -27.91
C MET A 19 36.38 -30.99 -26.51
N VAL A 20 37.37 -30.19 -26.13
CA VAL A 20 37.32 -29.45 -24.85
C VAL A 20 36.34 -28.27 -24.90
N LEU A 21 36.23 -27.59 -26.06
CA LEU A 21 35.28 -26.50 -26.26
C LEU A 21 33.82 -26.97 -26.27
N SER A 22 33.52 -28.20 -26.74
CA SER A 22 32.15 -28.72 -26.71
C SER A 22 31.69 -29.10 -25.29
N LEU A 23 32.56 -29.66 -24.45
CA LEU A 23 32.29 -30.01 -23.08
C LEU A 23 32.08 -28.75 -22.20
N LEU A 24 32.84 -27.68 -22.41
CA LEU A 24 32.68 -26.40 -21.72
C LEU A 24 31.37 -25.68 -22.11
N ARG A 25 30.96 -25.80 -23.38
CA ARG A 25 29.65 -25.23 -23.81
C ARG A 25 28.48 -26.03 -23.29
N PHE A 26 28.54 -27.32 -23.15
CA PHE A 26 27.49 -28.14 -22.53
C PHE A 26 27.41 -27.92 -21.02
N ALA A 27 28.52 -27.80 -20.31
CA ALA A 27 28.55 -27.48 -18.90
C ALA A 27 27.99 -26.07 -18.60
N SER A 28 28.29 -25.06 -19.45
CA SER A 28 27.74 -23.72 -19.33
C SER A 28 26.24 -23.66 -19.61
N LEU A 29 25.73 -24.46 -20.57
CA LEU A 29 24.29 -24.53 -20.86
C LEU A 29 23.50 -25.22 -19.73
N LEU A 30 24.05 -26.29 -19.14
CA LEU A 30 23.46 -26.96 -18.00
C LEU A 30 23.48 -26.05 -16.73
N PHE A 31 24.55 -25.28 -16.53
CA PHE A 31 24.63 -24.33 -15.40
C PHE A 31 23.68 -23.16 -15.61
N PHE A 32 23.44 -22.67 -16.83
CA PHE A 32 22.46 -21.65 -17.15
C PHE A 32 21.01 -22.15 -17.03
N LEU A 33 20.76 -23.43 -17.37
CA LEU A 33 19.45 -24.08 -17.17
C LEU A 33 19.15 -24.39 -15.70
N LEU A 34 20.17 -24.63 -14.84
CA LEU A 34 20.00 -24.80 -13.40
C LEU A 34 19.77 -23.46 -12.67
N LEU A 35 20.30 -22.34 -13.18
CA LEU A 35 20.06 -21.00 -12.63
C LEU A 35 18.64 -20.46 -12.91
N LEU A 36 17.91 -21.08 -13.84
CA LEU A 36 16.54 -20.71 -14.18
C LEU A 36 15.47 -21.36 -13.29
N GLN A 37 15.83 -22.15 -12.28
CA GLN A 37 14.85 -22.87 -11.45
C GLN A 37 14.90 -22.59 -9.94
N VAL A 38 15.65 -21.60 -9.48
CA VAL A 38 15.41 -21.10 -8.12
C VAL A 38 14.37 -20.00 -8.21
N ARG A 39 13.12 -20.39 -8.48
CA ARG A 39 11.98 -19.54 -8.05
C ARG A 39 12.11 -19.42 -6.54
N PRO A 40 12.14 -18.21 -5.96
CA PRO A 40 11.88 -18.11 -4.53
C PRO A 40 10.57 -18.87 -4.29
N ALA A 41 10.55 -19.78 -3.33
CA ALA A 41 9.36 -20.54 -2.98
C ALA A 41 8.22 -19.53 -2.85
N GLY A 42 7.33 -19.51 -3.83
CA GLY A 42 6.16 -18.63 -3.82
C GLY A 42 5.36 -18.97 -2.58
N ALA A 43 4.76 -18.00 -1.94
CA ALA A 43 3.84 -18.28 -0.84
C ALA A 43 2.82 -19.31 -1.29
N ASP A 44 2.48 -20.25 -0.43
CA ASP A 44 1.34 -21.13 -0.65
C ASP A 44 0.05 -20.34 -0.46
N TRP A 45 -0.59 -19.97 -1.57
CA TRP A 45 -1.83 -19.22 -1.58
C TRP A 45 -3.07 -20.10 -1.35
N ASN A 46 -2.95 -21.44 -1.35
CA ASN A 46 -4.08 -22.35 -1.22
C ASN A 46 -4.97 -22.06 -0.01
N PRO A 47 -4.44 -21.78 1.21
CA PRO A 47 -5.31 -21.46 2.34
C PRO A 47 -6.20 -20.24 2.11
N LEU A 48 -5.68 -19.23 1.39
CA LEU A 48 -6.44 -18.03 1.08
C LEU A 48 -7.46 -18.27 -0.04
N VAL A 49 -7.10 -19.06 -1.04
CA VAL A 49 -8.00 -19.51 -2.12
C VAL A 49 -9.20 -20.27 -1.53
N GLU A 50 -8.94 -21.24 -0.64
CA GLU A 50 -9.98 -22.01 0.05
C GLU A 50 -10.90 -21.11 0.87
N ARG A 51 -10.33 -20.16 1.60
CA ARG A 51 -11.09 -19.20 2.42
C ARG A 51 -11.99 -18.32 1.56
N LEU A 52 -11.49 -17.80 0.42
CA LEU A 52 -12.27 -16.99 -0.52
C LEU A 52 -13.37 -17.81 -1.20
N ALA A 53 -13.08 -19.05 -1.61
CA ALA A 53 -14.08 -19.94 -2.19
C ALA A 53 -15.20 -20.28 -1.18
N ALA A 54 -14.87 -20.54 0.08
CA ALA A 54 -15.83 -20.75 1.16
C ALA A 54 -16.72 -19.51 1.40
N ASP A 55 -16.21 -18.30 1.17
CA ASP A 55 -16.95 -17.03 1.28
C ASP A 55 -17.73 -16.68 -0.02
N GLY A 56 -17.83 -17.62 -0.98
CA GLY A 56 -18.67 -17.52 -2.18
C GLY A 56 -18.01 -16.86 -3.39
N PHE A 57 -16.70 -16.67 -3.39
CA PHE A 57 -15.97 -16.26 -4.61
C PHE A 57 -15.79 -17.47 -5.55
N ASP A 58 -15.89 -17.25 -6.86
CA ASP A 58 -15.64 -18.32 -7.83
C ASP A 58 -14.21 -18.83 -7.73
N ARG A 59 -14.07 -20.11 -7.35
CA ARG A 59 -12.78 -20.77 -7.11
C ARG A 59 -11.82 -20.61 -8.29
N ARG A 60 -12.29 -20.84 -9.52
CA ARG A 60 -11.44 -20.81 -10.72
C ARG A 60 -10.90 -19.42 -10.97
N THR A 61 -11.74 -18.41 -10.80
CA THR A 61 -11.35 -17.00 -10.92
C THR A 61 -10.30 -16.65 -9.88
N VAL A 62 -10.48 -17.05 -8.62
CA VAL A 62 -9.53 -16.76 -7.54
C VAL A 62 -8.20 -17.49 -7.77
N GLU A 63 -8.23 -18.79 -8.10
CA GLU A 63 -7.01 -19.56 -8.43
C GLU A 63 -6.24 -18.92 -9.59
N ALA A 64 -6.95 -18.51 -10.64
CA ALA A 64 -6.33 -17.84 -11.79
C ALA A 64 -5.61 -16.55 -11.39
N LEU A 65 -6.15 -15.75 -10.44
CA LEU A 65 -5.47 -14.55 -9.95
C LEU A 65 -4.17 -14.89 -9.22
N PHE A 66 -4.18 -15.89 -8.34
CA PHE A 66 -3.00 -16.26 -7.55
C PHE A 66 -1.93 -17.02 -8.35
N THR A 67 -2.26 -17.58 -9.51
CA THR A 67 -1.29 -18.21 -10.43
C THR A 67 -0.59 -17.20 -11.35
N ARG A 68 -1.06 -15.97 -11.42
CA ARG A 68 -0.45 -14.92 -12.25
C ARG A 68 0.96 -14.56 -11.78
N GLN A 69 1.80 -14.16 -12.73
CA GLN A 69 3.17 -13.75 -12.45
C GLN A 69 3.25 -12.49 -11.56
N GLU A 70 2.24 -11.64 -11.63
CA GLU A 70 2.11 -10.43 -10.81
C GLU A 70 1.71 -10.71 -9.36
N ALA A 71 1.11 -11.87 -9.08
CA ALA A 71 0.74 -12.27 -7.72
C ALA A 71 2.00 -12.59 -6.91
N ARG A 72 2.40 -11.67 -6.05
CA ARG A 72 3.61 -11.77 -5.25
C ARG A 72 3.30 -11.67 -3.77
N PHE A 73 4.00 -12.49 -3.00
CA PHE A 73 3.99 -12.37 -1.55
C PHE A 73 4.88 -11.20 -1.11
N GLU A 74 4.29 -10.26 -0.39
CA GLU A 74 4.92 -9.04 0.11
C GLU A 74 4.84 -9.00 1.65
N PRO A 75 5.69 -9.76 2.36
CA PRO A 75 5.62 -9.90 3.83
C PRO A 75 5.89 -8.61 4.57
N ASP A 76 6.57 -7.64 3.94
CA ASP A 76 6.88 -6.33 4.49
C ASP A 76 5.61 -5.55 4.87
N ALA A 77 4.46 -5.83 4.24
CA ALA A 77 3.17 -5.22 4.58
C ALA A 77 2.77 -5.55 6.03
N MET A 78 2.67 -6.85 6.36
CA MET A 78 2.32 -7.28 7.71
C MET A 78 3.45 -6.96 8.71
N ALA A 79 4.69 -7.24 8.36
CA ALA A 79 5.85 -6.97 9.23
C ALA A 79 5.95 -5.48 9.58
N GLY A 80 5.79 -4.58 8.61
CA GLY A 80 5.77 -3.14 8.85
C GLY A 80 4.64 -2.71 9.78
N LYS A 81 3.45 -3.29 9.60
CA LYS A 81 2.28 -2.99 10.45
C LYS A 81 2.50 -3.44 11.89
N ILE A 82 2.99 -4.67 12.10
CA ILE A 82 3.27 -5.20 13.44
C ILE A 82 4.38 -4.39 14.11
N ARG A 83 5.45 -4.04 13.38
CA ARG A 83 6.52 -3.19 13.91
C ARG A 83 5.97 -1.85 14.42
N SER A 84 5.17 -1.16 13.62
CA SER A 84 4.55 0.11 14.01
C SER A 84 3.67 -0.04 15.27
N LEU A 85 2.88 -1.11 15.36
CA LEU A 85 2.02 -1.37 16.51
C LEU A 85 2.80 -1.67 17.79
N ILE A 86 3.90 -2.41 17.70
CA ILE A 86 4.75 -2.68 18.86
C ILE A 86 5.48 -1.41 19.30
N GLN A 87 5.99 -0.62 18.37
CA GLN A 87 6.63 0.65 18.69
C GLN A 87 5.66 1.63 19.39
N SER A 88 4.37 1.57 19.06
CA SER A 88 3.35 2.39 19.73
C SER A 88 3.02 1.95 21.16
N LEU A 89 3.51 0.78 21.63
CA LEU A 89 3.39 0.37 23.03
C LEU A 89 4.34 1.11 23.96
N THR A 90 5.42 1.70 23.40
CA THR A 90 6.36 2.48 24.21
C THR A 90 5.62 3.70 24.76
N PRO A 91 5.53 3.87 26.08
CA PRO A 91 4.86 5.01 26.66
C PRO A 91 5.51 6.32 26.20
N VAL A 92 4.68 7.24 25.75
CA VAL A 92 5.13 8.59 25.41
C VAL A 92 5.25 9.38 26.71
N PRO A 93 6.43 9.95 27.06
CA PRO A 93 6.56 10.80 28.24
C PRO A 93 5.53 11.94 28.25
N ASP A 94 4.97 12.28 29.40
CA ASP A 94 3.91 13.31 29.53
C ASP A 94 4.31 14.64 28.87
N SER A 95 5.58 15.05 29.00
CA SER A 95 6.10 16.27 28.37
C SER A 95 6.06 16.22 26.84
N LEU A 96 6.25 15.03 26.24
CA LEU A 96 6.14 14.82 24.81
C LEU A 96 4.67 14.63 24.38
N ALA A 97 3.85 13.95 25.18
CA ALA A 97 2.43 13.78 24.93
C ALA A 97 1.72 15.14 24.86
N ALA A 98 2.06 16.06 25.78
CA ALA A 98 1.57 17.44 25.76
C ALA A 98 1.94 18.18 24.46
N LYS A 99 3.17 18.02 23.98
CA LYS A 99 3.61 18.62 22.71
C LYS A 99 2.93 18.00 21.49
N LEU A 100 2.65 16.70 21.52
CA LEU A 100 2.00 15.98 20.41
C LEU A 100 0.52 16.33 20.29
N LYS A 101 -0.13 16.83 21.36
CA LYS A 101 -1.54 17.20 21.33
C LYS A 101 -1.84 18.29 20.29
N ASP A 102 -0.96 19.28 20.17
CA ASP A 102 -1.11 20.40 19.23
C ASP A 102 -0.13 20.30 18.03
N ALA A 103 0.58 19.18 17.91
CA ALA A 103 1.57 18.99 16.85
C ALA A 103 0.93 18.91 15.46
N VAL A 104 1.66 19.44 14.50
CA VAL A 104 1.30 19.41 13.07
C VAL A 104 2.48 18.88 12.24
N GLN A 105 2.21 18.39 11.06
CA GLN A 105 3.25 17.99 10.11
C GLN A 105 3.73 19.21 9.31
N GLU A 106 4.75 19.89 9.78
CA GLU A 106 5.30 21.14 9.21
C GLU A 106 5.62 21.05 7.72
N LYS A 107 6.00 19.87 7.22
CA LYS A 107 6.30 19.65 5.80
C LYS A 107 5.14 20.05 4.86
N TYR A 108 3.90 20.00 5.33
CA TYR A 108 2.70 20.40 4.57
C TYR A 108 2.33 21.87 4.75
N LEU A 109 2.92 22.57 5.72
CA LEU A 109 2.63 23.96 6.06
C LEU A 109 3.63 24.95 5.43
N THR A 110 4.59 24.47 4.66
CA THR A 110 5.56 25.30 3.95
C THR A 110 4.86 26.22 2.94
N SER A 111 5.43 27.39 2.68
CA SER A 111 4.87 28.35 1.72
C SER A 111 4.65 27.72 0.33
N TRP A 112 5.53 26.82 -0.08
CA TRP A 112 5.43 26.10 -1.35
C TRP A 112 4.23 25.15 -1.39
N MET A 113 4.03 24.31 -0.36
CA MET A 113 2.90 23.39 -0.27
C MET A 113 1.56 24.14 -0.21
N VAL A 114 1.50 25.22 0.59
CA VAL A 114 0.30 26.04 0.69
C VAL A 114 0.00 26.75 -0.64
N ALA A 115 1.02 27.24 -1.35
CA ALA A 115 0.83 27.86 -2.67
C ALA A 115 0.27 26.85 -3.69
N ARG A 116 0.78 25.62 -3.70
CA ARG A 116 0.26 24.54 -4.55
C ARG A 116 -1.20 24.21 -4.23
N ALA A 117 -1.52 24.07 -2.94
CA ALA A 117 -2.91 23.80 -2.51
C ALA A 117 -3.86 24.95 -2.89
N ARG A 118 -3.41 26.22 -2.83
CA ARG A 118 -4.16 27.37 -3.32
C ARG A 118 -4.36 27.34 -4.84
N SER A 119 -3.35 26.92 -5.62
CA SER A 119 -3.49 26.76 -7.07
C SER A 119 -4.53 25.69 -7.40
N TYR A 120 -4.39 24.52 -6.78
CA TYR A 120 -5.35 23.42 -6.93
C TYR A 120 -6.78 23.85 -6.59
N LEU A 121 -6.97 24.61 -5.50
CA LEU A 121 -8.26 25.12 -5.08
C LEU A 121 -8.86 26.07 -6.16
N ARG A 122 -8.06 26.98 -6.74
CA ARG A 122 -8.52 27.87 -7.82
C ARG A 122 -8.86 27.10 -9.10
N GLU A 123 -8.01 26.16 -9.49
CA GLU A 123 -8.16 25.35 -10.71
C GLU A 123 -9.40 24.45 -10.68
N ASN A 124 -9.83 24.04 -9.48
CA ASN A 124 -10.97 23.15 -9.27
C ASN A 124 -12.13 23.84 -8.52
N MET A 125 -12.23 25.17 -8.61
CA MET A 125 -13.14 25.98 -7.80
C MET A 125 -14.60 25.56 -7.96
N SER A 126 -15.07 25.41 -9.20
CA SER A 126 -16.47 25.06 -9.49
C SER A 126 -16.88 23.72 -8.84
N LEU A 127 -16.05 22.68 -9.01
CA LEU A 127 -16.28 21.37 -8.42
C LEU A 127 -16.25 21.43 -6.88
N LEU A 128 -15.30 22.16 -6.32
CA LEU A 128 -15.16 22.27 -4.86
C LEU A 128 -16.28 23.10 -4.23
N GLU A 129 -16.85 24.08 -4.93
CA GLU A 129 -18.02 24.84 -4.48
C GLU A 129 -19.30 24.01 -4.53
N GLU A 130 -19.48 23.19 -5.57
CA GLU A 130 -20.55 22.20 -5.63
C GLU A 130 -20.47 21.21 -4.46
N ILE A 131 -19.30 20.64 -4.20
CA ILE A 131 -19.04 19.73 -3.07
C ILE A 131 -19.39 20.41 -1.75
N GLN A 132 -18.92 21.62 -1.53
CA GLN A 132 -19.22 22.39 -0.31
C GLN A 132 -20.72 22.66 -0.16
N ALA A 133 -21.41 23.00 -1.24
CA ALA A 133 -22.85 23.21 -1.23
C ALA A 133 -23.61 21.91 -0.87
N ARG A 134 -23.20 20.80 -1.45
CA ARG A 134 -23.85 19.48 -1.29
C ARG A 134 -23.62 18.85 0.08
N TYR A 135 -22.41 18.87 0.61
CA TYR A 135 -22.03 18.15 1.84
C TYR A 135 -21.83 19.05 3.05
N GLY A 136 -21.79 20.36 2.88
CA GLY A 136 -21.48 21.33 3.95
C GLY A 136 -20.02 21.31 4.40
N VAL A 137 -19.15 20.55 3.73
CA VAL A 137 -17.72 20.45 4.03
C VAL A 137 -16.97 21.57 3.33
N PRO A 138 -16.21 22.43 4.04
CA PRO A 138 -15.46 23.49 3.40
C PRO A 138 -14.45 22.94 2.37
N LYS A 139 -14.36 23.59 1.22
CA LYS A 139 -13.44 23.21 0.15
C LYS A 139 -11.99 23.16 0.60
N GLU A 140 -11.59 24.02 1.53
CA GLU A 140 -10.25 24.02 2.12
C GLU A 140 -9.94 22.74 2.89
N ILE A 141 -10.92 22.14 3.56
CA ILE A 141 -10.78 20.86 4.26
C ILE A 141 -10.56 19.72 3.26
N VAL A 142 -11.37 19.66 2.19
CA VAL A 142 -11.25 18.63 1.15
C VAL A 142 -9.85 18.70 0.50
N VAL A 143 -9.39 19.90 0.13
CA VAL A 143 -8.06 20.10 -0.46
C VAL A 143 -6.93 19.79 0.53
N SER A 144 -7.12 20.09 1.82
CA SER A 144 -6.12 19.77 2.85
C SER A 144 -5.94 18.26 3.04
N ILE A 145 -7.03 17.50 3.03
CA ILE A 145 -6.97 16.03 3.07
C ILE A 145 -6.27 15.51 1.82
N LEU A 146 -6.67 15.94 0.64
CA LEU A 146 -6.06 15.53 -0.62
C LEU A 146 -4.55 15.85 -0.69
N LEU A 147 -4.14 16.98 -0.14
CA LEU A 147 -2.73 17.36 -0.05
C LEU A 147 -1.93 16.37 0.80
N ILE A 148 -2.46 15.98 1.96
CA ILE A 148 -1.78 15.05 2.86
C ILE A 148 -1.76 13.64 2.30
N GLU A 149 -2.89 13.16 1.75
CA GLU A 149 -3.02 11.79 1.27
C GLU A 149 -2.14 11.52 0.04
N THR A 150 -2.21 12.40 -0.95
CA THR A 150 -1.62 12.10 -2.27
C THR A 150 -0.83 13.26 -2.89
N HIS A 151 -0.49 14.30 -2.12
CA HIS A 151 0.13 15.51 -2.66
C HIS A 151 -0.68 16.12 -3.83
N LEU A 152 -2.01 16.22 -3.64
CA LEU A 152 -2.98 16.69 -4.64
C LEU A 152 -3.11 15.76 -5.87
N GLY A 153 -2.88 14.46 -5.67
CA GLY A 153 -3.02 13.43 -6.69
C GLY A 153 -1.72 12.99 -7.34
N GLU A 154 -0.57 13.54 -6.97
CA GLU A 154 0.72 13.14 -7.55
C GLU A 154 1.24 11.79 -7.07
N ASN A 155 0.79 11.34 -5.91
CA ASN A 155 1.25 10.09 -5.30
C ASN A 155 0.09 9.27 -4.72
N THR A 156 -0.54 8.46 -5.54
CA THR A 156 -1.62 7.55 -5.14
C THR A 156 -1.12 6.17 -4.67
N GLY A 157 0.21 5.99 -4.62
CA GLY A 157 0.85 4.71 -4.35
C GLY A 157 1.13 3.91 -5.63
N ASN A 158 2.14 3.03 -5.55
CA ASN A 158 2.62 2.25 -6.68
C ASN A 158 2.57 0.73 -6.43
N ARG A 159 2.03 0.29 -5.29
CA ARG A 159 1.90 -1.13 -4.96
C ARG A 159 0.63 -1.73 -5.56
N ILE A 160 0.67 -2.99 -5.94
CA ILE A 160 -0.54 -3.71 -6.31
C ILE A 160 -1.36 -3.94 -5.03
N ALA A 161 -2.53 -3.30 -4.92
CA ALA A 161 -3.36 -3.38 -3.71
C ALA A 161 -3.74 -4.84 -3.37
N PHE A 162 -4.03 -5.66 -4.38
CA PHE A 162 -4.27 -7.08 -4.24
C PHE A 162 -3.12 -7.79 -3.49
N ASN A 163 -1.87 -7.60 -3.93
CA ASN A 163 -0.72 -8.26 -3.32
C ASN A 163 -0.54 -7.86 -1.85
N ARG A 164 -0.73 -6.56 -1.54
CA ARG A 164 -0.59 -6.06 -0.16
C ARG A 164 -1.62 -6.71 0.76
N LEU A 165 -2.88 -6.70 0.35
CA LEU A 165 -3.99 -7.23 1.14
C LEU A 165 -3.93 -8.76 1.23
N ALA A 166 -3.66 -9.46 0.11
CA ALA A 166 -3.52 -10.91 0.09
C ALA A 166 -2.35 -11.39 0.97
N SER A 167 -1.19 -10.70 0.89
CA SER A 167 -0.03 -11.05 1.72
C SER A 167 -0.28 -10.87 3.21
N MET A 168 -1.00 -9.83 3.59
CA MET A 168 -1.39 -9.63 4.99
C MET A 168 -2.43 -10.64 5.45
N ALA A 169 -3.41 -10.97 4.60
CA ALA A 169 -4.49 -11.91 4.91
C ALA A 169 -4.02 -13.38 5.03
N LEU A 170 -2.95 -13.73 4.30
CA LEU A 170 -2.43 -15.09 4.21
C LEU A 170 -1.87 -15.62 5.54
N TYR A 171 -1.24 -14.75 6.34
CA TYR A 171 -0.54 -15.17 7.54
C TYR A 171 -1.08 -14.50 8.81
N PRO A 172 -2.11 -15.11 9.43
CA PRO A 172 -2.60 -14.67 10.74
C PRO A 172 -1.64 -15.03 11.89
N ASP A 173 -0.69 -15.95 11.64
CA ASP A 173 0.29 -16.39 12.64
C ASP A 173 1.53 -15.50 12.63
N LEU A 174 1.91 -15.02 13.82
CA LEU A 174 3.09 -14.21 14.02
C LEU A 174 4.39 -14.96 13.61
N GLU A 175 4.46 -16.26 13.84
CA GLU A 175 5.68 -17.04 13.55
C GLU A 175 5.98 -17.06 12.04
N ALA A 176 4.96 -17.03 11.19
CA ALA A 176 5.13 -16.98 9.73
C ALA A 176 5.76 -15.67 9.24
N ILE A 177 5.54 -14.57 9.95
CA ILE A 177 6.13 -13.26 9.59
C ILE A 177 7.36 -12.91 10.44
N ARG A 178 7.67 -13.70 11.47
CA ARG A 178 8.80 -13.47 12.39
C ARG A 178 10.15 -13.26 11.68
N PRO A 179 10.48 -14.01 10.59
CA PRO A 179 11.71 -13.79 9.84
C PRO A 179 11.86 -12.38 9.23
N TYR A 180 10.74 -11.67 9.05
CA TYR A 180 10.69 -10.31 8.47
C TYR A 180 10.62 -9.20 9.54
N LEU A 181 10.62 -9.59 10.81
CA LEU A 181 10.70 -8.67 11.95
C LEU A 181 12.16 -8.60 12.42
N GLY A 182 12.56 -7.48 13.01
CA GLY A 182 13.88 -7.39 13.66
C GLY A 182 13.97 -8.39 14.84
N ALA A 183 15.13 -9.02 15.01
CA ALA A 183 15.32 -10.09 15.99
C ALA A 183 14.95 -9.69 17.44
N SER A 184 15.15 -8.43 17.80
CA SER A 184 14.86 -7.89 19.13
C SER A 184 13.47 -7.26 19.28
N LEU A 185 12.66 -7.25 18.22
CA LEU A 185 11.37 -6.57 18.25
C LEU A 185 10.34 -7.30 19.12
N ILE A 186 10.34 -8.63 19.03
CA ILE A 186 9.43 -9.49 19.79
C ILE A 186 10.10 -9.95 21.06
N THR A 187 9.57 -9.52 22.19
CA THR A 187 10.02 -9.87 23.54
C THR A 187 8.95 -10.70 24.26
N PRO A 188 9.28 -11.38 25.36
CA PRO A 188 8.24 -12.08 26.16
C PRO A 188 7.08 -11.16 26.55
N ASP A 189 7.35 -9.89 26.88
CA ASP A 189 6.34 -8.93 27.36
C ASP A 189 5.35 -8.50 26.28
N ASN A 190 5.76 -8.47 25.00
CA ASN A 190 4.92 -8.04 23.89
C ASN A 190 4.42 -9.19 22.98
N LEU A 191 4.83 -10.44 23.24
CA LEU A 191 4.55 -11.58 22.37
C LEU A 191 3.05 -11.81 22.16
N GLU A 192 2.28 -11.85 23.24
CA GLU A 192 0.83 -12.09 23.17
C GLU A 192 0.09 -10.92 22.49
N TYR A 193 0.53 -9.69 22.74
CA TYR A 193 0.03 -8.54 22.01
C TYR A 193 0.32 -8.68 20.51
N ALA A 194 1.55 -8.99 20.12
CA ALA A 194 1.95 -9.14 18.73
C ALA A 194 1.15 -10.24 18.01
N ARG A 195 0.96 -11.42 18.67
CA ARG A 195 0.14 -12.53 18.14
C ARG A 195 -1.31 -12.10 17.91
N ARG A 196 -1.93 -11.45 18.88
CA ARG A 196 -3.29 -10.95 18.75
C ARG A 196 -3.40 -9.96 17.61
N ARG A 197 -2.49 -8.95 17.56
CA ARG A 197 -2.50 -7.93 16.50
C ARG A 197 -2.25 -8.49 15.12
N CYS A 198 -1.42 -9.54 15.00
CA CYS A 198 -1.20 -10.23 13.73
C CYS A 198 -2.50 -10.85 13.21
N ARG A 199 -3.23 -11.60 14.04
CA ARG A 199 -4.55 -12.16 13.68
C ARG A 199 -5.56 -11.09 13.29
N GLU A 200 -5.71 -10.05 14.12
CA GLU A 200 -6.64 -8.95 13.84
C GLU A 200 -6.34 -8.24 12.52
N LYS A 201 -5.04 -8.06 12.20
CA LYS A 201 -4.63 -7.41 10.95
C LYS A 201 -4.77 -8.33 9.73
N ALA A 202 -4.60 -9.63 9.89
CA ALA A 202 -4.87 -10.59 8.82
C ALA A 202 -6.37 -10.65 8.49
N ASP A 203 -7.24 -10.68 9.51
CA ASP A 203 -8.69 -10.68 9.30
C ASP A 203 -9.20 -9.38 8.70
N TRP A 204 -8.65 -8.25 9.15
CA TRP A 204 -8.93 -6.95 8.53
C TRP A 204 -8.50 -6.94 7.06
N ALA A 205 -7.27 -7.35 6.75
CA ALA A 205 -6.76 -7.37 5.38
C ALA A 205 -7.55 -8.34 4.49
N TYR A 206 -8.01 -9.46 5.03
CA TYR A 206 -8.90 -10.37 4.33
C TYR A 206 -10.25 -9.72 3.98
N SER A 207 -10.82 -8.96 4.89
CA SER A 207 -12.07 -8.22 4.64
C SER A 207 -11.89 -7.16 3.55
N GLU A 208 -10.75 -6.45 3.56
CA GLU A 208 -10.39 -5.48 2.53
C GLU A 208 -10.09 -6.16 1.17
N LEU A 209 -9.45 -7.33 1.18
CA LEU A 209 -9.23 -8.13 -0.04
C LEU A 209 -10.55 -8.53 -0.69
N LYS A 210 -11.52 -9.00 0.12
CA LYS A 210 -12.87 -9.31 -0.39
C LYS A 210 -13.56 -8.09 -0.99
N ALA A 211 -13.44 -6.94 -0.34
CA ALA A 211 -13.97 -5.69 -0.86
C ALA A 211 -13.29 -5.31 -2.19
N LEU A 212 -11.95 -5.42 -2.29
CA LEU A 212 -11.20 -5.17 -3.52
C LEU A 212 -11.67 -6.07 -4.68
N LEU A 213 -11.83 -7.37 -4.41
CA LEU A 213 -12.30 -8.34 -5.43
C LEU A 213 -13.73 -8.03 -5.89
N ARG A 214 -14.62 -7.64 -4.96
CA ARG A 214 -15.99 -7.22 -5.29
C ARG A 214 -16.01 -5.93 -6.10
N LEU A 215 -15.17 -4.95 -5.74
CA LEU A 215 -15.00 -3.70 -6.50
C LEU A 215 -14.55 -4.02 -7.94
N ALA A 216 -13.50 -4.82 -8.08
CA ALA A 216 -12.97 -5.20 -9.38
C ALA A 216 -14.02 -5.93 -10.25
N ALA A 217 -14.79 -6.84 -9.64
CA ALA A 217 -15.87 -7.54 -10.35
C ALA A 217 -17.02 -6.60 -10.76
N ARG A 218 -17.46 -5.69 -9.88
CA ARG A 218 -18.52 -4.71 -10.16
C ARG A 218 -18.16 -3.82 -11.35
N ASP A 219 -16.91 -3.31 -11.35
CA ASP A 219 -16.48 -2.30 -12.31
C ASP A 219 -15.73 -2.91 -13.50
N SER A 220 -15.71 -4.26 -13.62
CA SER A 220 -15.00 -5.00 -14.67
C SER A 220 -13.51 -4.64 -14.75
N LEU A 221 -12.87 -4.42 -13.60
CA LEU A 221 -11.45 -4.10 -13.48
C LEU A 221 -10.62 -5.37 -13.26
N ASP A 222 -9.38 -5.34 -13.72
CA ASP A 222 -8.38 -6.33 -13.29
C ASP A 222 -7.87 -6.01 -11.88
N PRO A 223 -8.06 -6.88 -10.86
CA PRO A 223 -7.57 -6.64 -9.51
C PRO A 223 -6.07 -6.35 -9.42
N MET A 224 -5.29 -6.89 -10.37
CA MET A 224 -3.83 -6.67 -10.44
C MET A 224 -3.45 -5.30 -11.00
N SER A 225 -4.36 -4.61 -11.67
CA SER A 225 -4.13 -3.25 -12.18
C SER A 225 -4.31 -2.18 -11.12
N ILE A 226 -5.05 -2.48 -10.03
CA ILE A 226 -5.39 -1.49 -9.00
C ILE A 226 -4.16 -1.18 -8.14
N ARG A 227 -3.64 0.04 -8.29
CA ARG A 227 -2.51 0.54 -7.53
C ARG A 227 -2.96 1.21 -6.24
N GLY A 228 -2.12 1.13 -5.22
CA GLY A 228 -2.43 1.74 -3.93
C GLY A 228 -1.21 1.90 -3.02
N SER A 229 -1.49 2.25 -1.78
CA SER A 229 -0.49 2.44 -0.73
C SER A 229 0.17 1.13 -0.27
N ILE A 230 1.12 1.27 0.64
CA ILE A 230 1.79 0.12 1.29
C ILE A 230 0.84 -0.81 2.06
N TYR A 231 -0.38 -0.38 2.37
CA TYR A 231 -1.41 -1.17 3.04
C TYR A 231 -2.67 -1.37 2.21
N GLY A 232 -2.64 -1.02 0.91
CA GLY A 232 -3.74 -1.27 -0.02
C GLY A 232 -4.83 -0.19 -0.07
N ALA A 233 -4.59 1.00 0.46
CA ALA A 233 -5.47 2.16 0.24
C ALA A 233 -5.38 2.66 -1.20
N ILE A 234 -6.48 3.13 -1.79
CA ILE A 234 -6.65 3.32 -3.24
C ILE A 234 -7.02 4.77 -3.58
N GLY A 235 -6.47 5.23 -4.70
CA GLY A 235 -6.89 6.46 -5.37
C GLY A 235 -6.47 7.74 -4.66
N LEU A 236 -7.02 8.86 -5.10
CA LEU A 236 -6.75 10.21 -4.60
C LEU A 236 -7.15 10.38 -3.12
N SER A 237 -8.25 9.74 -2.71
CA SER A 237 -8.78 9.77 -1.35
C SER A 237 -8.08 8.79 -0.39
N GLN A 238 -7.22 7.90 -0.89
CA GLN A 238 -6.58 6.83 -0.11
C GLN A 238 -7.58 6.00 0.72
N PHE A 239 -8.74 5.70 0.14
CA PHE A 239 -9.72 4.84 0.79
C PHE A 239 -9.28 3.38 0.79
N MET A 240 -9.56 2.70 1.88
CA MET A 240 -9.57 1.24 1.87
C MET A 240 -10.72 0.74 0.99
N PRO A 241 -10.58 -0.42 0.33
CA PRO A 241 -11.61 -0.94 -0.58
C PRO A 241 -13.02 -0.98 0.01
N SER A 242 -13.18 -1.32 1.29
CA SER A 242 -14.48 -1.32 1.97
C SER A 242 -15.11 0.07 2.07
N ASN A 243 -14.30 1.11 2.22
CA ASN A 243 -14.77 2.49 2.30
C ASN A 243 -15.39 2.99 1.00
N ILE A 244 -15.01 2.40 -0.15
CA ILE A 244 -15.61 2.74 -1.45
C ILE A 244 -17.10 2.39 -1.48
N PHE A 245 -17.46 1.23 -0.91
CA PHE A 245 -18.87 0.82 -0.83
C PHE A 245 -19.68 1.64 0.19
N ALA A 246 -19.02 2.13 1.23
CA ALA A 246 -19.69 2.87 2.30
C ALA A 246 -19.81 4.37 2.01
N TYR A 247 -18.80 4.95 1.35
CA TYR A 247 -18.63 6.40 1.24
C TYR A 247 -18.32 6.88 -0.18
N GLY A 248 -18.01 5.97 -1.12
CA GLY A 248 -17.72 6.32 -2.51
C GLY A 248 -18.93 6.98 -3.19
N VAL A 249 -18.65 7.90 -4.08
CA VAL A 249 -19.64 8.63 -4.87
C VAL A 249 -19.24 8.57 -6.34
N ASP A 250 -20.15 8.12 -7.17
CA ASP A 250 -20.11 8.28 -8.62
C ASP A 250 -20.61 9.71 -8.90
N ALA A 251 -19.70 10.62 -9.12
CA ALA A 251 -20.01 12.05 -9.21
C ALA A 251 -20.19 12.54 -10.65
N ASP A 252 -19.63 11.83 -11.62
CA ASP A 252 -19.77 12.09 -13.05
C ASP A 252 -20.87 11.21 -13.71
N GLU A 253 -21.53 10.36 -12.90
CA GLU A 253 -22.65 9.52 -13.26
C GLU A 253 -22.35 8.52 -14.42
N ASP A 254 -21.07 8.06 -14.50
CA ASP A 254 -20.65 7.08 -15.49
C ASP A 254 -21.00 5.62 -15.10
N GLY A 255 -21.57 5.41 -13.91
CA GLY A 255 -21.98 4.12 -13.35
C GLY A 255 -20.87 3.43 -12.56
N ARG A 256 -19.74 4.08 -12.29
CA ARG A 256 -18.61 3.57 -11.52
C ARG A 256 -18.20 4.56 -10.43
N ILE A 257 -17.38 4.10 -9.50
CA ILE A 257 -16.74 4.96 -8.51
C ILE A 257 -15.23 4.86 -8.73
N ASP A 258 -14.69 5.77 -9.52
CA ASP A 258 -13.26 5.82 -9.82
C ASP A 258 -12.54 6.83 -8.91
N LEU A 259 -11.94 6.32 -7.85
CA LEU A 259 -11.16 7.16 -6.92
C LEU A 259 -9.86 7.73 -7.51
N PHE A 260 -9.49 7.39 -8.74
CA PHE A 260 -8.42 8.05 -9.48
C PHE A 260 -8.96 9.25 -10.30
N ALA A 261 -10.27 9.32 -10.54
CA ALA A 261 -10.94 10.48 -11.11
C ALA A 261 -11.20 11.54 -10.03
N LYS A 262 -10.94 12.82 -10.37
CA LYS A 262 -11.11 13.94 -9.41
C LYS A 262 -12.55 14.09 -8.91
N PRO A 263 -13.60 14.06 -9.77
CA PRO A 263 -14.95 14.24 -9.27
C PRO A 263 -15.31 13.23 -8.20
N ASP A 264 -15.15 11.95 -8.47
CA ASP A 264 -15.52 10.88 -7.55
C ASP A 264 -14.71 10.92 -6.25
N ALA A 265 -13.40 11.12 -6.37
CA ALA A 265 -12.52 11.15 -5.20
C ALA A 265 -12.82 12.31 -4.27
N LEU A 266 -13.03 13.53 -4.79
CA LEU A 266 -13.29 14.71 -3.98
C LEU A 266 -14.69 14.67 -3.37
N HIS A 267 -15.70 14.22 -4.12
CA HIS A 267 -17.04 13.96 -3.58
C HIS A 267 -17.01 12.87 -2.51
N SER A 268 -16.24 11.80 -2.71
CA SER A 268 -16.08 10.71 -1.73
C SER A 268 -15.42 11.18 -0.44
N ILE A 269 -14.38 12.02 -0.50
CA ILE A 269 -13.77 12.64 0.69
C ILE A 269 -14.84 13.43 1.47
N ALA A 270 -15.57 14.28 0.79
CA ALA A 270 -16.58 15.11 1.42
C ALA A 270 -17.75 14.27 1.96
N ASN A 271 -18.20 13.25 1.23
CA ASN A 271 -19.25 12.33 1.68
C ASN A 271 -18.82 11.55 2.93
N TYR A 272 -17.55 11.11 3.00
CA TYR A 272 -17.02 10.48 4.20
C TYR A 272 -17.16 11.39 5.42
N LEU A 273 -16.71 12.63 5.33
CA LEU A 273 -16.80 13.59 6.43
C LEU A 273 -18.25 13.91 6.79
N HIS A 274 -19.11 14.08 5.78
CA HIS A 274 -20.54 14.30 5.97
C HIS A 274 -21.21 13.14 6.71
N LYS A 275 -20.95 11.91 6.31
CA LYS A 275 -21.47 10.70 6.96
C LYS A 275 -20.96 10.54 8.41
N HIS A 276 -19.78 11.09 8.73
CA HIS A 276 -19.24 11.14 10.09
C HIS A 276 -19.72 12.34 10.91
N GLY A 277 -20.69 13.12 10.38
CA GLY A 277 -21.38 14.17 11.11
C GLY A 277 -20.95 15.58 10.75
N TRP A 278 -20.19 15.79 9.66
CA TRP A 278 -19.90 17.14 9.19
C TRP A 278 -21.17 17.83 8.67
N LYS A 279 -21.41 19.03 9.15
CA LYS A 279 -22.52 19.91 8.74
C LYS A 279 -21.97 21.31 8.44
N ARG A 280 -22.80 22.22 7.94
CA ARG A 280 -22.35 23.59 7.62
C ARG A 280 -21.72 24.32 8.81
N GLU A 281 -22.28 24.12 9.99
CA GLU A 281 -21.80 24.73 11.23
C GLU A 281 -21.34 23.61 12.16
N VAL A 282 -20.04 23.34 12.16
CA VAL A 282 -19.39 22.38 13.03
C VAL A 282 -18.30 23.10 13.82
N ASP A 283 -18.39 23.02 15.14
CA ASP A 283 -17.35 23.56 16.00
C ASP A 283 -16.03 22.82 15.85
N ILE A 284 -14.95 23.45 16.27
CA ILE A 284 -13.58 22.96 16.06
C ILE A 284 -13.35 21.57 16.64
N ARG A 285 -13.90 21.25 17.81
CA ARG A 285 -13.72 19.94 18.46
C ARG A 285 -14.41 18.82 17.66
N ASN A 286 -15.58 19.10 17.11
CA ASN A 286 -16.26 18.15 16.24
C ASN A 286 -15.56 18.02 14.89
N GLN A 287 -15.00 19.11 14.33
CA GLN A 287 -14.14 19.03 13.13
C GLN A 287 -12.94 18.08 13.37
N GLU A 288 -12.21 18.28 14.47
CA GLU A 288 -11.10 17.42 14.87
C GLU A 288 -11.52 15.95 14.98
N ARG A 289 -12.62 15.66 15.66
CA ARG A 289 -13.16 14.32 15.84
C ARG A 289 -13.52 13.64 14.49
N ILE A 290 -14.16 14.39 13.58
CA ILE A 290 -14.56 13.88 12.27
C ILE A 290 -13.32 13.61 11.40
N ILE A 291 -12.35 14.51 11.40
CA ILE A 291 -11.10 14.33 10.65
C ILE A 291 -10.28 13.19 11.27
N PHE A 292 -10.27 13.04 12.59
CA PHE A 292 -9.64 11.90 13.27
C PHE A 292 -10.25 10.56 12.85
N ALA A 293 -11.56 10.50 12.55
CA ALA A 293 -12.16 9.27 12.01
C ALA A 293 -11.61 8.89 10.62
N TYR A 294 -11.22 9.88 9.81
CA TYR A 294 -10.59 9.64 8.50
C TYR A 294 -9.21 8.96 8.64
N ASN A 295 -8.40 9.48 9.55
CA ASN A 295 -7.10 8.92 9.89
C ASN A 295 -6.87 9.05 11.41
N HIS A 296 -6.77 7.93 12.13
CA HIS A 296 -6.72 7.88 13.60
C HIS A 296 -5.41 8.47 14.16
N SER A 297 -5.18 9.76 13.86
CA SER A 297 -4.02 10.54 14.29
C SER A 297 -4.41 11.97 14.60
N THR A 298 -4.20 12.42 15.85
CA THR A 298 -4.39 13.82 16.24
C THR A 298 -3.50 14.76 15.43
N VAL A 299 -2.24 14.38 15.20
CA VAL A 299 -1.31 15.16 14.37
C VAL A 299 -1.83 15.33 12.94
N TYR A 300 -2.48 14.30 12.40
CA TYR A 300 -3.14 14.40 11.09
C TYR A 300 -4.30 15.40 11.13
N ALA A 301 -5.21 15.28 12.09
CA ALA A 301 -6.36 16.15 12.19
C ALA A 301 -5.94 17.63 12.36
N ASN A 302 -4.98 17.90 13.24
CA ASN A 302 -4.42 19.24 13.44
C ASN A 302 -3.78 19.77 12.13
N THR A 303 -3.06 18.91 11.39
CA THR A 303 -2.40 19.30 10.13
C THR A 303 -3.44 19.70 9.09
N VAL A 304 -4.52 18.91 8.92
CA VAL A 304 -5.63 19.23 8.01
C VAL A 304 -6.23 20.60 8.35
N LEU A 305 -6.53 20.85 9.62
CA LEU A 305 -7.11 22.10 10.07
C LEU A 305 -6.16 23.29 9.86
N ALA A 306 -4.89 23.13 10.18
CA ALA A 306 -3.88 24.18 10.00
C ALA A 306 -3.68 24.55 8.52
N ILE A 307 -3.67 23.55 7.60
CA ILE A 307 -3.63 23.81 6.16
C ILE A 307 -4.90 24.56 5.74
N ALA A 308 -6.07 24.09 6.14
CA ALA A 308 -7.35 24.72 5.77
C ALA A 308 -7.43 26.16 6.23
N GLU A 309 -6.92 26.49 7.42
CA GLU A 309 -6.83 27.87 7.92
C GLU A 309 -5.93 28.75 7.04
N LYS A 310 -4.74 28.25 6.68
CA LYS A 310 -3.84 28.96 5.74
C LYS A 310 -4.47 29.16 4.36
N LEU A 311 -5.28 28.21 3.88
CA LEU A 311 -5.98 28.32 2.59
C LEU A 311 -7.07 29.40 2.62
N ARG A 312 -7.79 29.56 3.75
CA ARG A 312 -8.79 30.64 3.94
C ARG A 312 -8.18 32.03 4.04
N GLY A 313 -6.87 32.14 4.11
CA GLY A 313 -6.17 33.43 4.25
C GLY A 313 -6.23 34.02 5.64
N ARG A 314 -6.70 33.26 6.65
CA ARG A 314 -6.60 33.64 8.05
C ARG A 314 -5.16 33.42 8.52
N ARG A 315 -4.54 34.45 9.05
CA ARG A 315 -3.17 34.47 9.60
C ARG A 315 -3.15 33.86 11.00
#